data_ad36802e768c5557d7bfe3a3e3112008
#
_entry.id   ad36802e768c5557d7bfe3a3e3112008
#
_cell.length_a   1.000
_cell.length_b   1.000
_cell.length_c   1.000
_cell.angle_alpha   90.00
_cell.angle_beta   90.00
_cell.angle_gamma   90.00
#
_symmetry.space_group_name_H-M   'P 1'
#
loop_
_entity.id
_entity.type
_entity.pdbx_description
1 polymer ?
#
loop_
_entity_poly.entity_id
_entity_poly.type
_entity_poly.pdbx_seq_one_letter_code
_entity_poly.pdbx_strand_id
1 'polypeptide(L)'
;MHLIVFYILYVYRRYNMQFGFFDDINKEYVITTPETPLPWINYLGCENFFSLKSNTGGGYCFYKDAKLLRLTRYRYNNSPLDNNGHYIYIKDEDTIWNPGWQPSQTPVEDYTCRHGLGYTVISSSKNGIKATQTALVPIGDNCELDKLTVKNTGNAVKHLSVYSYIEFCLWNAVDDCNNFQR
;
A
#
# COMPACT_ATOMS: atom_id res chain seq x y z
N MET A 1 21.48 21.08 26.50
CA MET A 1 20.83 22.09 25.63
C MET A 1 20.72 21.67 24.17
N HIS A 2 21.70 21.00 23.60
CA HIS A 2 21.65 20.55 22.17
C HIS A 2 20.57 19.49 21.87
N LEU A 3 20.29 18.56 22.78
CA LEU A 3 19.31 17.48 22.58
C LEU A 3 17.86 18.00 22.49
N ILE A 4 17.52 19.01 23.28
CA ILE A 4 16.17 19.62 23.30
C ILE A 4 15.93 20.40 22.01
N VAL A 5 16.94 21.09 21.50
CA VAL A 5 16.84 21.84 20.24
C VAL A 5 16.64 20.89 19.06
N PHE A 6 17.34 19.74 19.02
CA PHE A 6 17.13 18.71 18.00
C PHE A 6 15.75 18.08 18.08
N TYR A 7 15.24 17.82 19.28
CA TYR A 7 13.89 17.29 19.46
C TYR A 7 12.81 18.30 19.03
N ILE A 8 12.94 19.56 19.38
CA ILE A 8 12.02 20.63 18.96
C ILE A 8 12.06 20.82 17.44
N LEU A 9 13.23 20.81 16.80
CA LEU A 9 13.36 20.90 15.35
C LEU A 9 12.81 19.67 14.64
N TYR A 10 12.97 18.49 15.22
CA TYR A 10 12.40 17.24 14.71
C TYR A 10 10.86 17.26 14.79
N VAL A 11 10.29 17.68 15.93
CA VAL A 11 8.85 17.84 16.12
C VAL A 11 8.31 18.93 15.20
N TYR A 12 8.97 20.08 15.09
CA TYR A 12 8.56 21.19 14.23
C TYR A 12 8.58 20.80 12.72
N ARG A 13 9.59 20.05 12.28
CA ARG A 13 9.62 19.50 10.91
C ARG A 13 8.47 18.53 10.64
N ARG A 14 8.09 17.67 11.60
CA ARG A 14 6.95 16.76 11.45
C ARG A 14 5.61 17.49 11.35
N TYR A 15 5.43 18.60 12.07
CA TYR A 15 4.18 19.40 12.03
C TYR A 15 4.01 20.19 10.71
N ASN A 16 5.08 20.44 9.97
CA ASN A 16 5.04 21.16 8.70
C ASN A 16 5.30 20.29 7.47
N MET A 17 5.36 18.94 7.61
CA MET A 17 5.51 18.07 6.47
C MET A 17 4.16 17.91 5.76
N GLN A 18 4.10 18.36 4.54
CA GLN A 18 2.98 18.08 3.65
C GLN A 18 3.18 16.70 3.03
N PHE A 19 2.35 15.73 3.41
CA PHE A 19 2.43 14.35 2.91
C PHE A 19 1.67 14.15 1.59
N GLY A 20 0.81 15.10 1.20
CA GLY A 20 0.00 15.00 -0.01
C GLY A 20 -0.85 16.25 -0.22
N PHE A 21 -1.67 16.21 -1.26
CA PHE A 21 -2.58 17.29 -1.65
C PHE A 21 -3.81 16.75 -2.39
N PHE A 22 -4.88 17.56 -2.47
CA PHE A 22 -6.05 17.27 -3.29
C PHE A 22 -5.81 17.67 -4.74
N ASP A 23 -6.01 16.75 -5.65
CA ASP A 23 -6.05 16.98 -7.10
C ASP A 23 -7.51 17.13 -7.52
N ASP A 24 -8.01 18.37 -7.53
CA ASP A 24 -9.40 18.66 -7.82
C ASP A 24 -9.81 18.36 -9.26
N ILE A 25 -8.84 18.32 -10.17
CA ILE A 25 -9.08 18.01 -11.58
C ILE A 25 -9.38 16.53 -11.74
N ASN A 26 -8.56 15.68 -11.17
CA ASN A 26 -8.69 14.23 -11.26
C ASN A 26 -9.59 13.64 -10.15
N LYS A 27 -10.01 14.45 -9.18
CA LYS A 27 -10.79 14.01 -8.01
C LYS A 27 -10.05 12.94 -7.20
N GLU A 28 -8.79 13.18 -6.95
CA GLU A 28 -7.88 12.30 -6.22
C GLU A 28 -7.25 12.99 -5.01
N TYR A 29 -6.90 12.21 -4.00
CA TYR A 29 -5.93 12.63 -3.01
C TYR A 29 -4.57 12.02 -3.36
N VAL A 30 -3.58 12.87 -3.60
CA VAL A 30 -2.23 12.49 -4.02
C VAL A 30 -1.30 12.50 -2.82
N ILE A 31 -0.71 11.36 -2.50
CA ILE A 31 0.27 11.19 -1.42
C ILE A 31 1.65 11.09 -2.06
N THR A 32 2.60 11.89 -1.56
CA THR A 32 3.92 12.07 -2.19
C THR A 32 5.06 11.37 -1.45
N THR A 33 4.76 10.71 -0.34
CA THR A 33 5.73 9.91 0.43
C THR A 33 5.06 8.67 1.01
N PRO A 34 5.72 7.51 1.03
CA PRO A 34 5.18 6.33 1.69
C PRO A 34 5.20 6.44 3.23
N GLU A 35 6.07 7.30 3.76
CA GLU A 35 6.32 7.45 5.21
C GLU A 35 5.30 8.39 5.86
N THR A 36 4.02 8.13 5.69
CA THR A 36 2.95 8.84 6.40
C THR A 36 2.92 8.44 7.89
N PRO A 37 2.45 9.31 8.80
CA PRO A 37 2.42 9.00 10.24
C PRO A 37 1.59 7.77 10.60
N LEU A 38 0.53 7.53 9.83
CA LEU A 38 -0.37 6.36 9.89
C LEU A 38 -0.67 5.91 8.46
N PRO A 39 -1.11 4.68 8.23
CA PRO A 39 -1.60 4.27 6.93
C PRO A 39 -2.79 5.14 6.50
N TRP A 40 -2.67 5.78 5.35
CA TRP A 40 -3.77 6.53 4.75
C TRP A 40 -4.47 5.64 3.74
N ILE A 41 -5.75 5.35 4.00
CA ILE A 41 -6.49 4.30 3.33
C ILE A 41 -7.53 4.85 2.38
N ASN A 42 -7.80 4.10 1.32
CA ASN A 42 -8.94 4.26 0.44
C ASN A 42 -9.89 3.05 0.59
N TYR A 43 -11.19 3.31 0.59
CA TYR A 43 -12.23 2.28 0.54
C TYR A 43 -12.61 2.04 -0.92
N LEU A 44 -12.47 0.79 -1.35
CA LEU A 44 -12.83 0.34 -2.68
C LEU A 44 -14.00 -0.62 -2.58
N GLY A 45 -14.90 -0.56 -3.55
CA GLY A 45 -16.00 -1.51 -3.65
C GLY A 45 -17.37 -0.89 -3.48
N CYS A 46 -18.36 -1.72 -3.71
CA CYS A 46 -19.77 -1.38 -3.61
C CYS A 46 -20.59 -2.63 -3.30
N GLU A 47 -21.82 -2.44 -2.81
CA GLU A 47 -22.80 -3.47 -2.55
C GLU A 47 -22.32 -4.54 -1.55
N ASN A 48 -21.63 -5.57 -2.00
CA ASN A 48 -21.29 -6.75 -1.20
C ASN A 48 -19.81 -6.97 -0.98
N PHE A 49 -18.95 -6.50 -1.88
CA PHE A 49 -17.51 -6.73 -1.79
C PHE A 49 -16.75 -5.42 -1.63
N PHE A 50 -15.87 -5.40 -0.65
CA PHE A 50 -15.10 -4.22 -0.28
C PHE A 50 -13.64 -4.56 -0.07
N SER A 51 -12.79 -3.59 -0.41
CA SER A 51 -11.36 -3.63 -0.11
C SER A 51 -10.91 -2.30 0.50
N LEU A 52 -9.97 -2.37 1.42
CA LEU A 52 -9.21 -1.23 1.90
C LEU A 52 -7.82 -1.31 1.32
N LYS A 53 -7.36 -0.20 0.75
CA LYS A 53 -5.99 -0.11 0.23
C LYS A 53 -5.30 1.11 0.85
N SER A 54 -4.19 0.86 1.54
CA SER A 54 -3.36 1.94 2.10
C SER A 54 -2.44 2.56 1.05
N ASN A 55 -1.87 3.70 1.41
CA ASN A 55 -0.85 4.35 0.59
C ASN A 55 0.39 3.47 0.35
N THR A 56 0.69 2.53 1.23
CA THR A 56 1.83 1.60 1.06
C THR A 56 1.45 0.25 0.44
N GLY A 57 0.20 0.08 0.03
CA GLY A 57 -0.31 -1.13 -0.62
C GLY A 57 -0.89 -2.16 0.33
N GLY A 58 -0.80 -1.93 1.66
CA GLY A 58 -1.44 -2.78 2.66
C GLY A 58 -2.96 -2.67 2.65
N GLY A 59 -3.61 -3.50 3.46
CA GLY A 59 -5.05 -3.51 3.58
C GLY A 59 -5.66 -4.91 3.60
N TYR A 60 -6.96 -4.96 3.43
CA TYR A 60 -7.70 -6.22 3.41
C TYR A 60 -8.99 -6.11 2.60
N CYS A 61 -9.51 -7.25 2.15
CA CYS A 61 -10.81 -7.33 1.52
C CYS A 61 -11.77 -8.22 2.30
N PHE A 62 -13.06 -7.98 2.14
CA PHE A 62 -14.13 -8.69 2.81
C PHE A 62 -15.42 -8.70 1.99
N TYR A 63 -16.27 -9.68 2.28
CA TYR A 63 -17.60 -9.83 1.70
C TYR A 63 -18.67 -9.49 2.76
N LYS A 64 -19.43 -8.44 2.56
CA LYS A 64 -20.50 -7.92 3.43
C LYS A 64 -20.08 -7.51 4.84
N ASP A 65 -19.33 -8.32 5.56
CA ASP A 65 -18.98 -8.09 6.97
C ASP A 65 -17.46 -8.17 7.17
N ALA A 66 -16.85 -7.04 7.58
CA ALA A 66 -15.41 -6.92 7.77
C ALA A 66 -14.86 -7.74 8.96
N LYS A 67 -15.71 -8.18 9.88
CA LYS A 67 -15.35 -8.97 11.04
C LYS A 67 -15.51 -10.46 10.78
N LEU A 68 -16.66 -10.87 10.22
CA LEU A 68 -17.07 -12.28 10.12
C LEU A 68 -16.84 -12.88 8.74
N LEU A 69 -16.70 -12.03 7.69
CA LEU A 69 -16.51 -12.46 6.31
C LEU A 69 -15.28 -11.80 5.68
N ARG A 70 -14.22 -11.65 6.47
CA ARG A 70 -12.92 -11.15 6.00
C ARG A 70 -12.19 -12.23 5.21
N LEU A 71 -11.64 -11.85 4.07
CA LEU A 71 -10.95 -12.76 3.18
C LEU A 71 -9.44 -12.71 3.35
N THR A 72 -8.88 -11.51 3.31
CA THR A 72 -7.44 -11.31 3.47
C THR A 72 -7.09 -10.83 4.87
N ARG A 73 -5.91 -11.24 5.33
CA ARG A 73 -5.43 -10.94 6.69
C ARG A 73 -4.99 -9.49 6.80
N TYR A 74 -5.35 -8.86 7.92
CA TYR A 74 -4.79 -7.60 8.36
C TYR A 74 -4.81 -7.55 9.89
N ARG A 75 -3.62 -7.50 10.49
CA ARG A 75 -3.45 -7.45 11.95
C ARG A 75 -3.01 -6.05 12.34
N TYR A 76 -3.83 -5.38 13.13
CA TYR A 76 -3.60 -4.00 13.56
C TYR A 76 -2.40 -3.82 14.50
N ASN A 77 -1.97 -4.89 15.16
CA ASN A 77 -0.90 -4.87 16.16
C ASN A 77 0.48 -5.19 15.59
N ASN A 78 0.63 -5.29 14.29
CA ASN A 78 1.91 -5.60 13.68
C ASN A 78 2.88 -4.42 13.74
N SER A 79 4.16 -4.73 13.85
CA SER A 79 5.25 -3.76 13.72
C SER A 79 6.21 -4.25 12.62
N PRO A 80 6.50 -3.44 11.61
CA PRO A 80 5.91 -2.13 11.36
C PRO A 80 4.41 -2.19 11.04
N LEU A 81 3.72 -1.08 11.22
CA LEU A 81 2.32 -0.95 10.83
C LEU A 81 2.17 -1.16 9.32
N ASP A 82 0.98 -1.64 8.92
CA ASP A 82 0.59 -1.77 7.51
C ASP A 82 1.47 -2.72 6.70
N ASN A 83 1.83 -3.85 7.28
CA ASN A 83 2.61 -4.89 6.61
C ASN A 83 1.83 -6.18 6.34
N ASN A 84 0.50 -6.10 6.32
CA ASN A 84 -0.40 -7.23 6.07
C ASN A 84 -1.27 -7.01 4.84
N GLY A 85 -1.85 -8.10 4.36
CA GLY A 85 -2.73 -8.09 3.21
C GLY A 85 -2.12 -8.82 2.04
N HIS A 86 -2.04 -8.14 0.91
CA HIS A 86 -1.36 -8.70 -0.24
C HIS A 86 -0.43 -7.65 -0.88
N TYR A 87 0.69 -8.15 -1.38
CA TYR A 87 1.74 -7.32 -1.94
C TYR A 87 2.27 -7.88 -3.24
N ILE A 88 2.84 -7.00 -4.04
CA ILE A 88 3.61 -7.38 -5.22
C ILE A 88 5.07 -7.04 -4.96
N TYR A 89 5.92 -8.06 -5.04
CA TYR A 89 7.37 -7.89 -4.96
C TYR A 89 7.98 -7.92 -6.35
N ILE A 90 8.93 -7.03 -6.58
CA ILE A 90 9.74 -6.99 -7.79
C ILE A 90 11.18 -7.28 -7.38
N LYS A 91 11.80 -8.29 -8.00
CA LYS A 91 13.21 -8.60 -7.84
C LYS A 91 13.95 -8.19 -9.10
N ASP A 92 14.94 -7.32 -8.94
CA ASP A 92 15.91 -6.89 -9.94
C ASP A 92 17.30 -7.26 -9.40
N GLU A 93 17.90 -8.31 -9.97
CA GLU A 93 19.14 -8.92 -9.46
C GLU A 93 19.01 -9.29 -7.96
N ASP A 94 19.82 -8.69 -7.08
CA ASP A 94 19.76 -8.90 -5.63
C ASP A 94 18.84 -7.93 -4.90
N THR A 95 18.25 -6.96 -5.61
CA THR A 95 17.36 -5.97 -5.01
C THR A 95 15.91 -6.46 -5.06
N ILE A 96 15.27 -6.52 -3.89
CA ILE A 96 13.83 -6.80 -3.77
C ILE A 96 13.14 -5.54 -3.25
N TRP A 97 12.08 -5.14 -3.91
CA TRP A 97 11.32 -3.94 -3.58
C TRP A 97 9.83 -4.08 -3.90
N ASN A 98 9.02 -3.15 -3.39
CA ASN A 98 7.58 -3.07 -3.62
C ASN A 98 7.24 -1.68 -4.16
N PRO A 99 6.29 -1.53 -5.08
CA PRO A 99 5.84 -0.21 -5.54
C PRO A 99 5.34 0.68 -4.40
N GLY A 100 4.70 0.09 -3.38
CA GLY A 100 4.20 0.78 -2.19
C GLY A 100 5.23 0.99 -1.08
N TRP A 101 6.49 0.56 -1.25
CA TRP A 101 7.55 0.61 -0.24
C TRP A 101 7.42 -0.45 0.87
N GLN A 102 6.25 -0.61 1.51
CA GLN A 102 6.00 -1.71 2.44
C GLN A 102 5.78 -3.04 1.68
N PRO A 103 6.10 -4.19 2.30
CA PRO A 103 6.75 -4.37 3.59
C PRO A 103 8.29 -4.39 3.49
N SER A 104 8.88 -4.36 2.28
CA SER A 104 10.34 -4.48 2.11
C SER A 104 11.11 -3.29 2.66
N GLN A 105 10.48 -2.11 2.71
CA GLN A 105 11.07 -0.82 3.10
C GLN A 105 12.33 -0.47 2.29
N THR A 106 12.49 -1.08 1.13
CA THR A 106 13.56 -0.75 0.20
C THR A 106 13.33 0.67 -0.33
N PRO A 107 14.29 1.58 -0.21
CA PRO A 107 14.12 2.94 -0.71
C PRO A 107 13.75 2.97 -2.20
N VAL A 108 12.72 3.72 -2.53
CA VAL A 108 12.20 3.92 -3.88
C VAL A 108 12.29 5.39 -4.27
N GLU A 109 12.22 5.65 -5.57
CA GLU A 109 12.26 6.97 -6.18
C GLU A 109 10.87 7.30 -6.77
N ASP A 110 10.57 8.58 -6.96
CA ASP A 110 9.35 9.07 -7.63
C ASP A 110 8.05 8.45 -7.07
N TYR A 111 8.01 8.23 -5.75
CA TYR A 111 6.85 7.63 -5.13
C TYR A 111 5.64 8.56 -5.20
N THR A 112 4.50 7.98 -5.62
CA THR A 112 3.18 8.60 -5.51
C THR A 112 2.13 7.55 -5.21
N CYS A 113 1.16 7.89 -4.34
CA CYS A 113 -0.08 7.16 -4.22
C CYS A 113 -1.24 8.10 -4.52
N ARG A 114 -2.16 7.68 -5.37
CA ARG A 114 -3.37 8.41 -5.77
C ARG A 114 -4.59 7.63 -5.34
N HIS A 115 -5.32 8.18 -4.39
CA HIS A 115 -6.60 7.65 -3.95
C HIS A 115 -7.73 8.35 -4.70
N GLY A 116 -8.33 7.66 -5.66
CA GLY A 116 -9.48 8.11 -6.42
C GLY A 116 -10.79 7.52 -5.86
N LEU A 117 -11.93 7.90 -6.45
CA LEU A 117 -13.26 7.51 -5.97
C LEU A 117 -13.57 6.00 -6.10
N GLY A 118 -12.87 5.27 -6.93
CA GLY A 118 -13.11 3.83 -7.13
C GLY A 118 -11.82 3.06 -7.40
N TYR A 119 -10.68 3.66 -7.16
CA TYR A 119 -9.38 3.03 -7.40
C TYR A 119 -8.29 3.64 -6.53
N THR A 120 -7.21 2.90 -6.39
CA THR A 120 -5.94 3.38 -5.84
C THR A 120 -4.82 3.08 -6.82
N VAL A 121 -3.98 4.07 -7.11
CA VAL A 121 -2.80 3.92 -7.98
C VAL A 121 -1.56 4.24 -7.16
N ILE A 122 -0.67 3.26 -7.02
CA ILE A 122 0.64 3.43 -6.38
C ILE A 122 1.71 3.30 -7.46
N SER A 123 2.60 4.28 -7.54
CA SER A 123 3.68 4.29 -8.51
C SER A 123 4.99 4.68 -7.85
N SER A 124 6.05 3.97 -8.19
CA SER A 124 7.41 4.32 -7.77
C SER A 124 8.44 3.78 -8.77
N SER A 125 9.67 4.22 -8.61
CA SER A 125 10.79 3.82 -9.47
C SER A 125 11.92 3.23 -8.62
N LYS A 126 12.66 2.28 -9.19
CA LYS A 126 13.88 1.73 -8.62
C LYS A 126 14.81 1.22 -9.73
N ASN A 127 16.09 1.57 -9.68
CA ASN A 127 17.12 1.09 -10.62
C ASN A 127 16.72 1.23 -12.10
N GLY A 128 16.03 2.31 -12.50
CA GLY A 128 15.57 2.53 -13.86
C GLY A 128 14.32 1.71 -14.25
N ILE A 129 13.66 1.10 -13.29
CA ILE A 129 12.37 0.44 -13.47
C ILE A 129 11.28 1.25 -12.79
N LYS A 130 10.26 1.65 -13.53
CA LYS A 130 9.04 2.23 -12.99
C LYS A 130 7.97 1.17 -12.86
N ALA A 131 7.40 1.02 -11.68
CA ALA A 131 6.27 0.13 -11.41
C ALA A 131 5.05 0.93 -10.99
N THR A 132 3.89 0.56 -11.52
CA THR A 132 2.60 1.17 -11.19
C THR A 132 1.62 0.05 -10.89
N GLN A 133 1.09 0.04 -9.67
CA GLN A 133 0.04 -0.86 -9.22
C GLN A 133 -1.28 -0.09 -9.18
N THR A 134 -2.31 -0.62 -9.82
CA THR A 134 -3.66 -0.07 -9.78
C THR A 134 -4.58 -1.10 -9.14
N ALA A 135 -5.21 -0.73 -8.03
CA ALA A 135 -6.17 -1.55 -7.31
C ALA A 135 -7.58 -0.99 -7.50
N LEU A 136 -8.54 -1.85 -7.75
CA LEU A 136 -9.96 -1.51 -7.85
C LEU A 136 -10.86 -2.71 -7.52
N VAL A 137 -12.09 -2.42 -7.15
CA VAL A 137 -13.19 -3.42 -7.08
C VAL A 137 -14.18 -3.08 -8.18
N PRO A 138 -14.38 -3.97 -9.18
CA PRO A 138 -15.33 -3.72 -10.26
C PRO A 138 -16.78 -3.64 -9.74
N ILE A 139 -17.58 -2.79 -10.33
CA ILE A 139 -19.00 -2.68 -10.02
C ILE A 139 -19.72 -3.97 -10.45
N GLY A 140 -20.46 -4.58 -9.52
CA GLY A 140 -21.22 -5.82 -9.76
C GLY A 140 -20.42 -7.11 -9.56
N ASP A 141 -19.10 -7.03 -9.32
CA ASP A 141 -18.26 -8.20 -9.09
C ASP A 141 -17.79 -8.30 -7.63
N ASN A 142 -17.59 -9.52 -7.16
CA ASN A 142 -17.09 -9.81 -5.81
C ASN A 142 -15.59 -10.16 -5.86
N CYS A 143 -14.78 -9.25 -6.37
CA CYS A 143 -13.33 -9.42 -6.44
C CYS A 143 -12.58 -8.09 -6.34
N GLU A 144 -11.35 -8.15 -5.89
CA GLU A 144 -10.38 -7.07 -6.03
C GLU A 144 -9.45 -7.38 -7.21
N LEU A 145 -9.19 -6.39 -8.04
CA LEU A 145 -8.23 -6.47 -9.13
C LEU A 145 -7.02 -5.60 -8.82
N ASP A 146 -5.84 -6.21 -8.89
CA ASP A 146 -4.56 -5.52 -8.82
C ASP A 146 -3.82 -5.67 -10.15
N LYS A 147 -3.72 -4.58 -10.90
CA LYS A 147 -2.97 -4.50 -12.15
C LYS A 147 -1.58 -3.94 -11.88
N LEU A 148 -0.54 -4.71 -12.18
CA LEU A 148 0.83 -4.22 -12.21
C LEU A 148 1.25 -3.84 -13.63
N THR A 149 1.77 -2.63 -13.80
CA THR A 149 2.45 -2.18 -15.00
C THR A 149 3.90 -1.91 -14.67
N VAL A 150 4.82 -2.56 -15.39
CA VAL A 150 6.26 -2.38 -15.22
C VAL A 150 6.84 -1.79 -16.50
N LYS A 151 7.61 -0.72 -16.36
CA LYS A 151 8.28 -0.04 -17.48
C LYS A 151 9.77 0.08 -17.19
N ASN A 152 10.59 -0.42 -18.10
CA ASN A 152 12.01 -0.09 -18.11
C ASN A 152 12.19 1.33 -18.65
N THR A 153 12.71 2.23 -17.85
CA THR A 153 12.99 3.62 -18.19
C THR A 153 14.46 3.86 -18.50
N GLY A 154 15.29 2.83 -18.31
CA GLY A 154 16.71 2.84 -18.65
C GLY A 154 16.98 2.30 -20.07
N ASN A 155 18.25 2.29 -20.45
CA ASN A 155 18.70 1.82 -21.77
C ASN A 155 19.21 0.37 -21.77
N ALA A 156 19.44 -0.22 -20.58
CA ALA A 156 19.93 -1.59 -20.44
C ALA A 156 18.76 -2.57 -20.36
N VAL A 157 18.95 -3.77 -20.89
CA VAL A 157 18.00 -4.87 -20.70
C VAL A 157 17.97 -5.25 -19.23
N LYS A 158 16.77 -5.49 -18.69
CA LYS A 158 16.54 -5.90 -17.31
C LYS A 158 15.83 -7.26 -17.28
N HIS A 159 16.27 -8.12 -16.38
CA HIS A 159 15.64 -9.40 -16.08
C HIS A 159 14.99 -9.32 -14.71
N LEU A 160 13.68 -9.26 -14.67
CA LEU A 160 12.92 -9.06 -13.45
C LEU A 160 12.14 -10.33 -13.10
N SER A 161 12.02 -10.60 -11.80
CA SER A 161 11.04 -11.55 -11.28
C SER A 161 9.97 -10.80 -10.50
N VAL A 162 8.70 -11.17 -10.70
CA VAL A 162 7.55 -10.59 -10.00
C VAL A 162 6.88 -11.68 -9.19
N TYR A 163 6.62 -11.37 -7.91
CA TYR A 163 5.95 -12.29 -6.99
C TYR A 163 4.72 -11.62 -6.40
N SER A 164 3.60 -12.33 -6.45
CA SER A 164 2.39 -11.96 -5.73
C SER A 164 2.38 -12.67 -4.39
N TYR A 165 2.09 -11.94 -3.32
CA TYR A 165 1.97 -12.45 -1.97
C TYR A 165 0.61 -12.09 -1.40
N ILE A 166 -0.07 -13.06 -0.80
CA ILE A 166 -1.37 -12.89 -0.15
C ILE A 166 -1.46 -13.78 1.08
N GLU A 167 -2.04 -13.24 2.16
CA GLU A 167 -2.42 -14.00 3.33
C GLU A 167 -3.93 -14.01 3.48
N PHE A 168 -4.51 -15.18 3.71
CA PHE A 168 -5.94 -15.35 3.94
C PHE A 168 -6.27 -15.40 5.43
N CYS A 169 -7.30 -14.65 5.82
CA CYS A 169 -7.92 -14.71 7.14
C CYS A 169 -9.01 -15.78 7.16
N LEU A 170 -9.72 -15.97 6.06
CA LEU A 170 -10.80 -16.94 5.87
C LEU A 170 -11.88 -16.85 6.97
N TRP A 171 -12.58 -15.70 7.01
CA TRP A 171 -13.80 -15.38 7.75
C TRP A 171 -13.60 -14.51 8.99
N ASN A 172 -13.27 -15.08 10.15
CA ASN A 172 -13.33 -14.39 11.45
C ASN A 172 -12.05 -13.60 11.72
N ALA A 173 -12.12 -12.28 11.57
CA ALA A 173 -10.98 -11.40 11.79
C ALA A 173 -10.49 -11.35 13.24
N VAL A 174 -11.39 -11.52 14.21
CA VAL A 174 -11.03 -11.51 15.64
C VAL A 174 -10.32 -12.82 16.02
N ASP A 175 -10.79 -13.95 15.50
CA ASP A 175 -10.14 -15.24 15.70
C ASP A 175 -8.73 -15.25 15.07
N ASP A 176 -8.59 -14.71 13.86
CA ASP A 176 -7.30 -14.56 13.18
C ASP A 176 -6.34 -13.63 13.93
N CYS A 177 -6.83 -12.54 14.51
CA CYS A 177 -6.00 -11.63 15.31
C CYS A 177 -5.54 -12.22 16.63
N ASN A 178 -6.33 -13.07 17.25
CA ASN A 178 -6.06 -13.63 18.58
C ASN A 178 -5.35 -14.99 18.54
N ASN A 179 -5.48 -15.73 17.45
CA ASN A 179 -4.97 -17.08 17.31
C ASN A 179 -3.79 -17.13 16.33
N PHE A 180 -2.58 -16.91 16.84
CA PHE A 180 -1.35 -16.83 16.03
C PHE A 180 -0.86 -18.18 15.49
N GLN A 181 -1.52 -19.29 15.83
CA GLN A 181 -1.10 -20.65 15.45
C GLN A 181 -1.83 -21.21 14.22
N ARG A 182 -2.65 -20.41 13.59
CA ARG A 182 -3.38 -20.82 12.37
C ARG A 182 -2.79 -20.22 11.12
#